data_0c2a8d270391814692acd20b2f7ad93a
#
_entry.id   0c2a8d270391814692acd20b2f7ad93a
#
_cell.length_a   1.000
_cell.length_b   1.000
_cell.length_c   1.000
_cell.angle_alpha   90.00
_cell.angle_beta   90.00
_cell.angle_gamma   90.00
#
_symmetry.space_group_name_H-M   'P 1'
#
loop_
_entity.id
_entity.type
_entity.pdbx_description
1 polymer ?
#
loop_
_entity_poly.entity_id
_entity_poly.type
_entity_poly.pdbx_seq_one_letter_code
_entity_poly.pdbx_strand_id
1 'polypeptide(L)'
;MKISKINCFFLLIFLFLTNIQFSFAQQKTENIIIITTDGFRWQEAFGGMDSAIANNRKFNQGDSDLIYKKYWANDVTERRKKLLPFLWTTVASTGQIYGNRNFENKVDNANPYWFSYPGYSEIFCGFVDTLVNSNNYKNNPNTNVLEFINKQPKFRDKVAAFGAWDAFDRILNKPRCGFPVVTAFTPCGGKNPTAKEQLINAMLKDSYKPFDMEECLDVFTHYEAMQYLKTRNPKVLYISYGETDEWAHAGHYKDYLEAAHQFDEWVKDIWHFIQSDPQYKNKTSLFITVDHGRGDQNKNEWTSHGSDIADAHEIWFAVMGPDTPAKGEIKTEMQIYQKQFAQTIASLLGLKFTSEHPVADGIPGIKL
;
A
#
# COMPACT_ATOMS: atom_id res chain seq x y z
N MET A 1 -32.92 57.94 -41.93
CA MET A 1 -33.07 56.58 -41.45
C MET A 1 -31.86 56.22 -40.59
N LYS A 2 -31.96 56.36 -39.26
CA LYS A 2 -30.86 56.07 -38.30
C LYS A 2 -31.02 54.62 -37.80
N ILE A 3 -30.22 53.72 -38.32
CA ILE A 3 -30.16 52.32 -37.81
C ILE A 3 -29.13 52.32 -36.70
N SER A 4 -29.60 51.89 -35.55
CA SER A 4 -28.95 52.01 -34.25
C SER A 4 -27.69 51.11 -34.14
N LYS A 5 -26.56 51.73 -33.72
CA LYS A 5 -25.31 51.06 -33.39
C LYS A 5 -25.32 50.24 -32.11
N ILE A 6 -26.50 50.03 -31.50
CA ILE A 6 -26.63 49.38 -30.20
C ILE A 6 -26.67 47.84 -30.30
N ASN A 7 -27.07 47.26 -31.41
CA ASN A 7 -27.25 45.82 -31.55
C ASN A 7 -25.95 45.03 -31.79
N CYS A 8 -24.84 45.67 -32.20
CA CYS A 8 -23.55 44.97 -32.43
C CYS A 8 -22.77 44.73 -31.11
N PHE A 9 -22.98 45.55 -30.07
CA PHE A 9 -22.23 45.44 -28.84
C PHE A 9 -22.73 44.27 -27.95
N PHE A 10 -24.02 43.99 -27.97
CA PHE A 10 -24.61 42.84 -27.24
C PHE A 10 -24.29 41.48 -27.90
N LEU A 11 -24.10 41.46 -29.23
CA LEU A 11 -23.76 40.21 -29.93
C LEU A 11 -22.30 39.79 -29.68
N LEU A 12 -21.39 40.75 -29.46
CA LEU A 12 -19.97 40.50 -29.14
C LEU A 12 -19.79 40.01 -27.69
N ILE A 13 -20.63 40.44 -26.73
CA ILE A 13 -20.59 39.99 -25.34
C ILE A 13 -21.14 38.54 -25.21
N PHE A 14 -22.13 38.19 -26.05
CA PHE A 14 -22.69 36.82 -26.03
C PHE A 14 -21.75 35.78 -26.64
N LEU A 15 -20.89 36.16 -27.57
CA LEU A 15 -19.85 35.29 -28.16
C LEU A 15 -18.65 35.03 -27.23
N PHE A 16 -18.41 35.89 -26.22
CA PHE A 16 -17.35 35.71 -25.24
C PHE A 16 -17.73 34.82 -24.04
N LEU A 17 -19.01 34.57 -23.81
CA LEU A 17 -19.52 33.80 -22.68
C LEU A 17 -19.64 32.28 -22.96
N THR A 18 -19.43 31.82 -24.18
CA THR A 18 -19.63 30.40 -24.54
C THR A 18 -18.37 29.53 -24.58
N ASN A 19 -17.19 30.09 -24.24
CA ASN A 19 -15.95 29.32 -24.19
C ASN A 19 -15.41 29.11 -22.77
N ILE A 20 -16.28 28.81 -21.79
CA ILE A 20 -15.82 28.11 -20.60
C ILE A 20 -15.67 26.64 -21.00
N GLN A 21 -14.59 26.29 -21.64
CA GLN A 21 -14.15 24.91 -21.71
C GLN A 21 -13.77 24.52 -20.28
N PHE A 22 -14.60 23.72 -19.63
CA PHE A 22 -14.16 22.95 -18.49
C PHE A 22 -13.08 22.01 -19.01
N SER A 23 -11.83 22.47 -18.94
CA SER A 23 -10.68 21.58 -19.13
C SER A 23 -10.66 20.64 -17.95
N PHE A 24 -11.33 19.50 -18.05
CA PHE A 24 -11.07 18.40 -17.16
C PHE A 24 -9.58 18.06 -17.32
N ALA A 25 -8.80 18.23 -16.27
CA ALA A 25 -7.42 17.86 -16.30
C ALA A 25 -7.33 16.39 -16.77
N GLN A 26 -6.65 16.18 -17.90
CA GLN A 26 -6.51 14.83 -18.47
C GLN A 26 -5.80 13.96 -17.44
N GLN A 27 -6.41 12.86 -17.05
CA GLN A 27 -5.82 11.90 -16.14
C GLN A 27 -4.46 11.42 -16.66
N LYS A 28 -3.44 11.53 -15.85
CA LYS A 28 -2.05 11.16 -16.18
C LYS A 28 -1.69 9.75 -15.70
N THR A 29 -2.32 9.28 -14.63
CA THR A 29 -2.08 7.93 -14.08
C THR A 29 -2.55 6.86 -15.05
N GLU A 30 -1.63 6.09 -15.57
CA GLU A 30 -1.87 4.95 -16.44
C GLU A 30 -1.57 3.61 -15.76
N ASN A 31 -0.73 3.66 -14.72
CA ASN A 31 -0.28 2.49 -13.97
C ASN A 31 -0.40 2.76 -12.47
N ILE A 32 -0.54 1.70 -11.68
CA ILE A 32 -0.52 1.79 -10.22
C ILE A 32 0.29 0.65 -9.63
N ILE A 33 1.15 0.97 -8.67
CA ILE A 33 1.82 0.00 -7.81
C ILE A 33 1.20 0.13 -6.42
N ILE A 34 0.73 -0.98 -5.89
CA ILE A 34 0.15 -1.08 -4.56
C ILE A 34 1.10 -1.91 -3.73
N ILE A 35 1.52 -1.39 -2.58
CA ILE A 35 2.48 -2.07 -1.70
C ILE A 35 1.89 -2.10 -0.28
N THR A 36 1.91 -3.27 0.32
CA THR A 36 1.58 -3.43 1.75
C THR A 36 2.77 -4.00 2.49
N THR A 37 2.89 -3.64 3.78
CA THR A 37 3.72 -4.33 4.76
C THR A 37 2.84 -4.72 5.94
N ASP A 38 2.87 -5.99 6.32
CA ASP A 38 1.95 -6.57 7.29
C ASP A 38 2.19 -6.00 8.69
N GLY A 39 1.13 -5.60 9.37
CA GLY A 39 1.14 -5.24 10.79
C GLY A 39 2.12 -4.13 11.21
N PHE A 40 2.66 -3.31 10.29
CA PHE A 40 3.60 -2.25 10.64
C PHE A 40 2.90 -1.04 11.25
N ARG A 41 3.20 -0.75 12.52
CA ARG A 41 2.49 0.22 13.33
C ARG A 41 2.68 1.66 12.87
N TRP A 42 1.62 2.47 13.02
CA TRP A 42 1.70 3.91 12.77
C TRP A 42 2.68 4.61 13.75
N GLN A 43 2.86 4.09 14.96
CA GLN A 43 3.76 4.64 15.96
C GLN A 43 5.19 4.73 15.43
N GLU A 44 5.72 3.67 14.84
CA GLU A 44 7.05 3.69 14.21
C GLU A 44 7.04 4.41 12.87
N ALA A 45 5.95 4.31 12.10
CA ALA A 45 5.86 5.02 10.82
C ALA A 45 6.00 6.54 10.99
N PHE A 46 5.38 7.12 12.03
CA PHE A 46 5.40 8.56 12.28
C PHE A 46 6.39 9.00 13.37
N GLY A 47 6.70 8.13 14.31
CA GLY A 47 7.58 8.42 15.45
C GLY A 47 9.03 7.94 15.29
N GLY A 48 9.29 7.01 14.35
CA GLY A 48 10.53 6.25 14.32
C GLY A 48 10.60 5.22 15.45
N MET A 49 11.79 4.70 15.75
CA MET A 49 11.92 3.67 16.78
C MET A 49 11.36 4.11 18.14
N ASP A 50 10.66 3.19 18.83
CA ASP A 50 10.18 3.38 20.18
C ASP A 50 11.28 3.03 21.20
N SER A 51 11.69 4.02 22.00
CA SER A 51 12.75 3.83 22.98
C SER A 51 12.37 2.92 24.14
N ALA A 52 11.08 2.84 24.49
CA ALA A 52 10.62 1.95 25.56
C ALA A 52 10.74 0.49 25.16
N ILE A 53 10.42 0.17 23.89
CA ILE A 53 10.58 -1.19 23.36
C ILE A 53 12.06 -1.51 23.13
N ALA A 54 12.84 -0.59 22.55
CA ALA A 54 14.28 -0.75 22.30
C ALA A 54 15.10 -0.98 23.58
N ASN A 55 14.67 -0.43 24.71
CA ASN A 55 15.32 -0.63 26.01
C ASN A 55 14.81 -1.87 26.76
N ASN A 56 13.74 -2.50 26.28
CA ASN A 56 13.19 -3.67 26.94
C ASN A 56 13.98 -4.95 26.55
N ARG A 57 14.67 -5.55 27.53
CA ARG A 57 15.49 -6.76 27.31
C ARG A 57 14.70 -7.95 26.74
N LYS A 58 13.39 -7.99 26.94
CA LYS A 58 12.53 -9.01 26.36
C LYS A 58 12.49 -8.92 24.83
N PHE A 59 12.66 -7.71 24.27
CA PHE A 59 12.40 -7.43 22.86
C PHE A 59 13.64 -7.02 22.05
N ASN A 60 14.74 -6.63 22.71
CA ASN A 60 15.91 -6.09 22.00
C ASN A 60 17.02 -7.13 21.75
N GLN A 61 16.88 -8.36 22.20
CA GLN A 61 17.84 -9.47 22.08
C GLN A 61 19.29 -9.10 22.52
N GLY A 62 19.45 -8.04 23.33
CA GLY A 62 20.75 -7.52 23.72
C GLY A 62 21.32 -6.47 22.74
N ASP A 63 20.64 -6.13 21.66
CA ASP A 63 21.08 -5.24 20.58
C ASP A 63 20.65 -3.78 20.76
N SER A 64 20.26 -3.35 21.97
CA SER A 64 19.79 -1.97 22.22
C SER A 64 20.74 -0.90 21.66
N ASP A 65 22.06 -1.04 21.91
CA ASP A 65 23.04 -0.08 21.41
C ASP A 65 23.06 0.02 19.88
N LEU A 66 22.89 -1.11 19.19
CA LEU A 66 22.84 -1.17 17.73
C LEU A 66 21.56 -0.49 17.19
N ILE A 67 20.41 -0.76 17.81
CA ILE A 67 19.13 -0.12 17.49
C ILE A 67 19.27 1.41 17.64
N TYR A 68 19.79 1.88 18.76
CA TYR A 68 20.00 3.31 19.01
C TYR A 68 20.94 3.93 17.98
N LYS A 69 22.08 3.28 17.70
CA LYS A 69 23.06 3.78 16.72
C LYS A 69 22.43 3.97 15.34
N LYS A 70 21.56 3.02 14.91
CA LYS A 70 20.95 3.06 13.58
C LYS A 70 19.78 4.03 13.52
N TYR A 71 18.84 3.95 14.46
CA TYR A 71 17.51 4.50 14.31
C TYR A 71 17.17 5.64 15.27
N TRP A 72 17.99 5.89 16.30
CA TRP A 72 17.69 6.95 17.25
C TRP A 72 18.07 8.33 16.75
N ALA A 73 17.19 9.29 17.04
CA ALA A 73 17.46 10.73 17.10
C ALA A 73 16.52 11.35 18.14
N ASN A 74 16.97 12.43 18.82
CA ASN A 74 16.14 13.15 19.79
C ASN A 74 14.94 13.82 19.08
N ASP A 75 15.18 14.42 17.94
CA ASP A 75 14.14 14.99 17.11
C ASP A 75 13.35 13.88 16.40
N VAL A 76 12.03 13.92 16.53
CA VAL A 76 11.11 12.94 15.96
C VAL A 76 11.17 12.92 14.42
N THR A 77 11.37 14.08 13.79
CA THR A 77 11.46 14.18 12.34
C THR A 77 12.71 13.49 11.82
N GLU A 78 13.83 13.64 12.50
CA GLU A 78 15.07 12.96 12.14
C GLU A 78 15.01 11.46 12.49
N ARG A 79 14.37 11.08 13.59
CA ARG A 79 14.22 9.68 14.00
C ARG A 79 13.38 8.88 13.00
N ARG A 80 12.22 9.39 12.55
CA ARG A 80 11.39 8.73 11.55
C ARG A 80 12.06 8.66 10.17
N LYS A 81 12.88 9.66 9.80
CA LYS A 81 13.69 9.63 8.57
C LYS A 81 14.80 8.59 8.63
N LYS A 82 15.38 8.33 9.80
CA LYS A 82 16.37 7.26 9.95
C LYS A 82 15.74 5.87 9.71
N LEU A 83 14.50 5.69 10.12
CA LEU A 83 13.81 4.42 9.93
C LEU A 83 13.27 4.28 8.50
N LEU A 84 12.57 5.29 7.99
CA LEU A 84 11.90 5.29 6.69
C LEU A 84 12.34 6.50 5.85
N PRO A 85 13.59 6.50 5.35
CA PRO A 85 14.15 7.64 4.64
C PRO A 85 13.38 7.99 3.36
N PHE A 86 12.95 7.02 2.55
CA PHE A 86 12.23 7.29 1.31
C PHE A 86 10.83 7.85 1.59
N LEU A 87 10.10 7.27 2.53
CA LEU A 87 8.79 7.77 2.94
C LEU A 87 8.86 9.24 3.36
N TRP A 88 9.83 9.59 4.23
CA TRP A 88 9.91 10.93 4.83
C TRP A 88 10.69 11.97 4.03
N THR A 89 11.36 11.58 2.94
CA THR A 89 12.00 12.53 2.02
C THR A 89 11.24 12.65 0.71
N THR A 90 11.02 11.54 0.02
CA THR A 90 10.43 11.53 -1.32
C THR A 90 8.91 11.53 -1.27
N VAL A 91 8.28 10.57 -0.58
CA VAL A 91 6.82 10.49 -0.53
C VAL A 91 6.23 11.71 0.19
N ALA A 92 6.83 12.14 1.30
CA ALA A 92 6.42 13.34 2.02
C ALA A 92 6.56 14.64 1.20
N SER A 93 7.46 14.68 0.21
CA SER A 93 7.63 15.88 -0.63
C SER A 93 6.80 15.87 -1.91
N THR A 94 6.36 14.72 -2.39
CA THR A 94 5.71 14.57 -3.70
C THR A 94 4.33 13.92 -3.65
N GLY A 95 3.89 13.47 -2.48
CA GLY A 95 2.63 12.77 -2.26
C GLY A 95 1.89 13.25 -1.01
N GLN A 96 1.17 12.31 -0.39
CA GLN A 96 0.37 12.52 0.81
C GLN A 96 0.55 11.32 1.74
N ILE A 97 0.67 11.56 3.06
CA ILE A 97 0.80 10.54 4.10
C ILE A 97 -0.28 10.79 5.15
N TYR A 98 -1.03 9.75 5.51
CA TYR A 98 -2.18 9.78 6.40
C TYR A 98 -2.04 8.77 7.53
N GLY A 99 -2.63 9.08 8.69
CA GLY A 99 -2.68 8.18 9.83
C GLY A 99 -1.89 8.65 11.05
N ASN A 100 -1.37 9.91 11.06
CA ASN A 100 -0.73 10.45 12.24
C ASN A 100 -1.77 10.88 13.28
N ARG A 101 -2.02 10.02 14.24
CA ARG A 101 -3.03 10.23 15.29
C ARG A 101 -2.67 11.38 16.25
N ASN A 102 -1.41 11.83 16.29
CA ASN A 102 -1.03 13.03 17.03
C ASN A 102 -1.69 14.32 16.48
N PHE A 103 -2.22 14.26 15.25
CA PHE A 103 -2.98 15.34 14.62
C PHE A 103 -4.46 14.97 14.43
N GLU A 104 -4.97 13.97 15.15
CA GLU A 104 -6.33 13.44 14.97
C GLU A 104 -6.63 13.01 13.52
N ASN A 105 -5.57 12.74 12.74
CA ASN A 105 -5.69 12.17 11.40
C ASN A 105 -5.73 10.65 11.54
N LYS A 106 -6.93 10.09 11.57
CA LYS A 106 -7.20 8.69 11.87
C LYS A 106 -7.46 7.90 10.60
N VAL A 107 -6.79 6.77 10.50
CA VAL A 107 -7.03 5.75 9.47
C VAL A 107 -7.21 4.43 10.20
N ASP A 108 -8.35 3.77 10.00
CA ASP A 108 -8.74 2.61 10.78
C ASP A 108 -9.25 1.46 9.91
N ASN A 109 -9.05 0.23 10.38
CA ASN A 109 -9.86 -0.89 9.93
C ASN A 109 -11.34 -0.61 10.29
N ALA A 110 -12.25 -0.88 9.37
CA ALA A 110 -13.68 -0.89 9.68
C ALA A 110 -14.17 -2.29 10.04
N ASN A 111 -13.45 -3.34 9.67
CA ASN A 111 -13.74 -4.70 10.12
C ASN A 111 -13.45 -4.84 11.63
N PRO A 112 -14.21 -5.69 12.36
CA PRO A 112 -14.04 -5.81 13.81
C PRO A 112 -12.92 -6.77 14.23
N TYR A 113 -12.16 -7.33 13.30
CA TYR A 113 -11.23 -8.42 13.58
C TYR A 113 -9.77 -7.99 13.76
N TRP A 114 -9.34 -6.93 13.05
CA TRP A 114 -8.03 -6.28 13.16
C TRP A 114 -6.84 -7.24 13.05
N PHE A 115 -6.90 -8.13 12.05
CA PHE A 115 -5.83 -9.05 11.68
C PHE A 115 -5.84 -9.28 10.15
N SER A 116 -4.85 -10.01 9.63
CA SER A 116 -4.39 -9.95 8.25
C SER A 116 -5.47 -10.28 7.22
N TYR A 117 -6.07 -11.46 7.21
CA TYR A 117 -7.00 -11.81 6.13
C TYR A 117 -8.21 -10.85 6.03
N PRO A 118 -8.94 -10.52 7.11
CA PRO A 118 -10.01 -9.51 7.08
C PRO A 118 -9.53 -8.12 6.68
N GLY A 119 -8.33 -7.70 7.11
CA GLY A 119 -7.70 -6.44 6.72
C GLY A 119 -7.46 -6.38 5.21
N TYR A 120 -6.78 -7.36 4.65
CA TYR A 120 -6.57 -7.44 3.20
C TYR A 120 -7.88 -7.57 2.42
N SER A 121 -8.85 -8.32 2.93
CA SER A 121 -10.18 -8.39 2.33
C SER A 121 -10.84 -7.02 2.26
N GLU A 122 -10.75 -6.23 3.33
CA GLU A 122 -11.30 -4.87 3.38
C GLU A 122 -10.60 -3.93 2.39
N ILE A 123 -9.25 -3.99 2.30
CA ILE A 123 -8.46 -3.20 1.33
C ILE A 123 -8.95 -3.44 -0.09
N PHE A 124 -9.16 -4.70 -0.47
CA PHE A 124 -9.40 -5.05 -1.87
C PHE A 124 -10.86 -5.13 -2.25
N CYS A 125 -11.76 -5.44 -1.31
CA CYS A 125 -13.19 -5.56 -1.61
C CYS A 125 -13.96 -4.25 -1.42
N GLY A 126 -13.44 -3.30 -0.63
CA GLY A 126 -14.04 -1.98 -0.45
C GLY A 126 -15.28 -1.95 0.45
N PHE A 127 -15.49 -3.02 1.22
CA PHE A 127 -16.54 -3.12 2.25
C PHE A 127 -16.12 -4.13 3.31
N VAL A 128 -16.84 -4.16 4.43
CA VAL A 128 -16.61 -5.12 5.51
C VAL A 128 -17.51 -6.34 5.30
N ASP A 129 -16.90 -7.50 5.13
CA ASP A 129 -17.58 -8.79 5.17
C ASP A 129 -17.25 -9.49 6.48
N THR A 130 -18.20 -9.49 7.41
CA THR A 130 -18.02 -10.12 8.73
C THR A 130 -17.97 -11.65 8.70
N LEU A 131 -18.24 -12.28 7.58
CA LEU A 131 -18.05 -13.71 7.39
C LEU A 131 -16.58 -14.07 7.14
N VAL A 132 -15.80 -13.11 6.64
CA VAL A 132 -14.33 -13.24 6.45
C VAL A 132 -13.66 -12.92 7.80
N ASN A 133 -13.54 -13.93 8.67
CA ASN A 133 -13.22 -13.79 10.09
C ASN A 133 -12.08 -14.69 10.58
N SER A 134 -11.22 -15.15 9.68
CA SER A 134 -10.11 -16.05 10.02
C SER A 134 -8.99 -15.94 8.99
N ASN A 135 -7.73 -16.05 9.43
CA ASN A 135 -6.58 -16.20 8.53
C ASN A 135 -6.62 -17.52 7.74
N ASN A 136 -7.35 -18.51 8.24
CA ASN A 136 -7.63 -19.78 7.55
C ASN A 136 -8.92 -19.74 6.71
N TYR A 137 -9.46 -18.56 6.40
CA TYR A 137 -10.66 -18.46 5.59
C TYR A 137 -10.42 -19.05 4.19
N LYS A 138 -11.46 -19.71 3.63
CA LYS A 138 -11.43 -20.23 2.26
C LYS A 138 -11.25 -19.09 1.25
N ASN A 139 -11.19 -19.42 -0.04
CA ASN A 139 -11.13 -18.42 -1.12
C ASN A 139 -12.20 -17.33 -0.91
N ASN A 140 -11.77 -16.07 -0.92
CA ASN A 140 -12.63 -14.93 -0.71
C ASN A 140 -13.78 -14.94 -1.73
N PRO A 141 -15.05 -14.97 -1.30
CA PRO A 141 -16.18 -15.01 -2.22
C PRO A 141 -16.37 -13.68 -2.98
N ASN A 142 -15.90 -12.58 -2.36
CA ASN A 142 -16.15 -11.22 -2.84
C ASN A 142 -15.25 -10.84 -4.01
N THR A 143 -15.79 -10.11 -4.98
CA THR A 143 -14.99 -9.53 -6.07
C THR A 143 -14.05 -8.48 -5.51
N ASN A 144 -12.75 -8.62 -5.75
CA ASN A 144 -11.74 -7.64 -5.34
C ASN A 144 -11.46 -6.62 -6.46
N VAL A 145 -10.92 -5.45 -6.09
CA VAL A 145 -10.64 -4.35 -7.03
C VAL A 145 -9.63 -4.74 -8.10
N LEU A 146 -8.65 -5.59 -7.81
CA LEU A 146 -7.67 -6.05 -8.81
C LEU A 146 -8.33 -6.94 -9.86
N GLU A 147 -9.24 -7.82 -9.45
CA GLU A 147 -10.07 -8.63 -10.35
C GLU A 147 -10.96 -7.73 -11.23
N PHE A 148 -11.60 -6.73 -10.64
CA PHE A 148 -12.40 -5.74 -11.35
C PHE A 148 -11.56 -4.99 -12.39
N ILE A 149 -10.36 -4.50 -12.01
CA ILE A 149 -9.46 -3.79 -12.92
C ILE A 149 -8.99 -4.71 -14.04
N ASN A 150 -8.63 -5.97 -13.75
CA ASN A 150 -8.19 -6.92 -14.77
C ASN A 150 -9.27 -7.21 -15.83
N LYS A 151 -10.55 -7.13 -15.46
CA LYS A 151 -11.68 -7.27 -16.41
C LYS A 151 -11.85 -6.08 -17.36
N GLN A 152 -11.24 -4.90 -17.04
CA GLN A 152 -11.31 -3.73 -17.91
C GLN A 152 -10.41 -3.89 -19.15
N PRO A 153 -10.87 -3.56 -20.37
CA PRO A 153 -10.11 -3.79 -21.60
C PRO A 153 -8.69 -3.20 -21.59
N LYS A 154 -8.50 -2.02 -20.96
CA LYS A 154 -7.22 -1.32 -20.87
C LYS A 154 -6.20 -2.06 -19.98
N PHE A 155 -6.67 -2.88 -19.03
CA PHE A 155 -5.86 -3.51 -17.99
C PHE A 155 -5.85 -5.03 -18.06
N ARG A 156 -6.59 -5.62 -19.01
CA ARG A 156 -6.64 -7.08 -19.17
C ARG A 156 -5.24 -7.64 -19.40
N ASP A 157 -4.89 -8.70 -18.66
CA ASP A 157 -3.57 -9.35 -18.67
C ASP A 157 -2.40 -8.41 -18.27
N LYS A 158 -2.71 -7.30 -17.58
CA LYS A 158 -1.75 -6.30 -17.11
C LYS A 158 -1.77 -6.11 -15.60
N VAL A 159 -2.40 -7.01 -14.88
CA VAL A 159 -2.46 -7.06 -13.42
C VAL A 159 -1.62 -8.24 -12.94
N ALA A 160 -0.90 -8.08 -11.83
CA ALA A 160 -0.20 -9.17 -11.15
C ALA A 160 -0.11 -8.89 -9.65
N ALA A 161 0.03 -9.93 -8.85
CA ALA A 161 0.21 -9.86 -7.40
C ALA A 161 1.34 -10.79 -6.94
N PHE A 162 2.13 -10.29 -6.00
CA PHE A 162 3.22 -11.00 -5.33
C PHE A 162 3.08 -10.82 -3.83
N GLY A 163 3.06 -11.89 -3.06
CA GLY A 163 2.90 -11.83 -1.61
C GLY A 163 3.83 -12.81 -0.90
N ALA A 164 4.42 -12.36 0.22
CA ALA A 164 5.25 -13.23 1.04
C ALA A 164 4.44 -14.37 1.65
N TRP A 165 3.19 -14.13 1.98
CA TRP A 165 2.27 -15.08 2.64
C TRP A 165 1.42 -15.87 1.64
N ASP A 166 1.24 -17.18 1.87
CA ASP A 166 0.49 -18.09 0.99
C ASP A 166 -1.02 -17.76 0.94
N ALA A 167 -1.56 -17.17 2.00
CA ALA A 167 -2.97 -16.81 2.08
C ALA A 167 -3.44 -15.85 0.97
N PHE A 168 -2.53 -15.14 0.30
CA PHE A 168 -2.91 -14.30 -0.84
C PHE A 168 -3.51 -15.09 -1.99
N ASP A 169 -3.21 -16.37 -2.14
CA ASP A 169 -3.91 -17.26 -3.07
C ASP A 169 -5.43 -17.31 -2.78
N ARG A 170 -5.80 -17.27 -1.49
CA ARG A 170 -7.18 -17.30 -1.00
C ARG A 170 -7.80 -15.91 -0.91
N ILE A 171 -7.05 -14.92 -0.40
CA ILE A 171 -7.48 -13.51 -0.27
C ILE A 171 -7.88 -12.94 -1.64
N LEU A 172 -7.04 -13.14 -2.65
CA LEU A 172 -7.28 -12.66 -4.02
C LEU A 172 -8.10 -13.62 -4.87
N ASN A 173 -8.49 -14.78 -4.33
CA ASN A 173 -9.20 -15.85 -5.03
C ASN A 173 -8.51 -16.22 -6.36
N LYS A 174 -7.26 -16.70 -6.26
CA LYS A 174 -6.41 -17.07 -7.40
C LYS A 174 -7.11 -17.90 -8.48
N PRO A 175 -7.99 -18.90 -8.15
CA PRO A 175 -8.73 -19.64 -9.17
C PRO A 175 -9.68 -18.77 -10.01
N ARG A 176 -10.16 -17.63 -9.47
CA ARG A 176 -11.16 -16.76 -10.11
C ARG A 176 -10.56 -15.47 -10.67
N CYS A 177 -9.54 -14.91 -10.05
CA CYS A 177 -9.10 -13.53 -10.28
C CYS A 177 -8.62 -13.23 -11.71
N GLY A 178 -8.14 -14.25 -12.45
CA GLY A 178 -7.77 -14.11 -13.86
C GLY A 178 -6.46 -13.39 -14.13
N PHE A 179 -5.61 -13.21 -13.11
CA PHE A 179 -4.26 -12.65 -13.24
C PHE A 179 -3.26 -13.46 -12.39
N PRO A 180 -1.94 -13.36 -12.67
CA PRO A 180 -0.92 -14.05 -11.88
C PRO A 180 -0.91 -13.63 -10.41
N VAL A 181 -0.97 -14.62 -9.52
CA VAL A 181 -0.76 -14.48 -8.08
C VAL A 181 0.37 -15.43 -7.70
N VAL A 182 1.49 -14.89 -7.23
CA VAL A 182 2.70 -15.62 -6.80
C VAL A 182 2.88 -15.39 -5.32
N THR A 183 2.94 -16.47 -4.53
CA THR A 183 2.88 -16.36 -3.06
C THR A 183 3.84 -17.33 -2.41
N ALA A 184 4.39 -16.92 -1.26
CA ALA A 184 5.27 -17.74 -0.44
C ALA A 184 6.35 -18.47 -1.27
N PHE A 185 6.35 -19.78 -1.28
CA PHE A 185 7.32 -20.62 -1.98
C PHE A 185 6.84 -21.05 -3.38
N THR A 186 5.80 -20.41 -3.94
CA THR A 186 5.36 -20.66 -5.32
C THR A 186 6.39 -20.12 -6.31
N PRO A 187 6.96 -20.92 -7.23
CA PRO A 187 7.92 -20.44 -8.19
C PRO A 187 7.36 -19.36 -9.12
N CYS A 188 8.11 -18.27 -9.31
CA CYS A 188 7.77 -17.22 -10.26
C CYS A 188 8.11 -17.59 -11.72
N GLY A 189 7.61 -16.80 -12.69
CA GLY A 189 7.88 -16.97 -14.12
C GLY A 189 6.95 -17.95 -14.85
N GLY A 190 6.09 -18.69 -14.13
CA GLY A 190 5.10 -19.60 -14.70
C GLY A 190 5.74 -20.72 -15.54
N LYS A 191 5.15 -21.02 -16.73
CA LYS A 191 5.61 -22.12 -17.60
C LYS A 191 6.96 -21.88 -18.27
N ASN A 192 7.38 -20.62 -18.44
CA ASN A 192 8.58 -20.24 -19.17
C ASN A 192 9.37 -19.19 -18.36
N PRO A 193 9.97 -19.57 -17.21
CA PRO A 193 10.74 -18.64 -16.39
C PRO A 193 12.02 -18.23 -17.13
N THR A 194 12.39 -16.95 -17.01
CA THR A 194 13.68 -16.41 -17.45
C THR A 194 14.82 -17.01 -16.61
N ALA A 195 16.06 -16.90 -17.06
CA ALA A 195 17.21 -17.37 -16.29
C ALA A 195 17.32 -16.73 -14.89
N LYS A 196 16.90 -15.46 -14.76
CA LYS A 196 16.85 -14.76 -13.46
C LYS A 196 15.73 -15.31 -12.56
N GLU A 197 14.55 -15.56 -13.11
CA GLU A 197 13.45 -16.19 -12.37
C GLU A 197 13.82 -17.61 -11.92
N GLN A 198 14.51 -18.39 -12.77
CA GLN A 198 15.02 -19.72 -12.41
C GLN A 198 16.01 -19.62 -11.24
N LEU A 199 16.92 -18.64 -11.25
CA LEU A 199 17.85 -18.42 -10.15
C LEU A 199 17.12 -18.04 -8.86
N ILE A 200 16.17 -17.11 -8.92
CA ILE A 200 15.35 -16.71 -7.76
C ILE A 200 14.62 -17.94 -7.20
N ASN A 201 13.98 -18.73 -8.06
CA ASN A 201 13.27 -19.96 -7.66
C ASN A 201 14.20 -20.98 -6.97
N ALA A 202 15.41 -21.13 -7.47
CA ALA A 202 16.42 -22.02 -6.86
C ALA A 202 16.83 -21.50 -5.47
N MET A 203 17.11 -20.20 -5.35
CA MET A 203 17.45 -19.57 -4.07
C MET A 203 16.30 -19.66 -3.07
N LEU A 204 15.06 -19.39 -3.50
CA LEU A 204 13.86 -19.50 -2.68
C LEU A 204 13.67 -20.91 -2.13
N LYS A 205 13.84 -21.92 -2.98
CA LYS A 205 13.75 -23.34 -2.59
C LYS A 205 14.75 -23.71 -1.49
N ASP A 206 15.98 -23.23 -1.62
CA ASP A 206 17.09 -23.57 -0.74
C ASP A 206 17.23 -22.61 0.45
N SER A 207 16.40 -21.56 0.52
CA SER A 207 16.45 -20.57 1.59
C SER A 207 16.07 -21.14 2.95
N TYR A 208 16.59 -20.51 4.00
CA TYR A 208 16.09 -20.72 5.37
C TYR A 208 14.63 -20.26 5.45
N LYS A 209 13.82 -20.97 6.23
CA LYS A 209 12.39 -20.75 6.38
C LYS A 209 12.07 -20.40 7.83
N PRO A 210 12.27 -19.14 8.24
CA PRO A 210 12.06 -18.74 9.64
C PRO A 210 10.57 -18.74 10.03
N PHE A 211 9.66 -18.65 9.06
CA PHE A 211 8.22 -18.55 9.23
C PHE A 211 7.48 -19.77 8.66
N ASP A 212 8.11 -20.96 8.78
CA ASP A 212 7.65 -22.23 8.21
C ASP A 212 7.45 -22.17 6.67
N MET A 213 6.43 -22.87 6.17
CA MET A 213 6.14 -22.96 4.73
C MET A 213 5.02 -22.01 4.29
N GLU A 214 4.45 -21.27 5.22
CA GLU A 214 3.33 -20.38 4.92
C GLU A 214 3.81 -19.03 4.41
N GLU A 215 5.02 -18.60 4.82
CA GLU A 215 5.56 -17.30 4.46
C GLU A 215 7.05 -17.37 4.10
N CYS A 216 7.42 -16.75 2.98
CA CYS A 216 8.82 -16.60 2.57
C CYS A 216 9.39 -15.26 3.03
N LEU A 217 10.72 -15.18 3.10
CA LEU A 217 11.39 -13.90 3.35
C LEU A 217 11.03 -12.88 2.25
N ASP A 218 10.76 -11.66 2.64
CA ASP A 218 10.35 -10.55 1.78
C ASP A 218 11.31 -10.27 0.63
N VAL A 219 12.57 -10.59 0.80
CA VAL A 219 13.59 -10.45 -0.26
C VAL A 219 13.23 -11.23 -1.52
N PHE A 220 12.61 -12.40 -1.39
CA PHE A 220 12.19 -13.20 -2.55
C PHE A 220 10.98 -12.54 -3.23
N THR A 221 9.96 -12.18 -2.46
CA THR A 221 8.78 -11.45 -2.96
C THR A 221 9.18 -10.18 -3.71
N HIS A 222 10.16 -9.43 -3.17
CA HIS A 222 10.67 -8.22 -3.81
C HIS A 222 11.31 -8.52 -5.16
N TYR A 223 12.26 -9.45 -5.22
CA TYR A 223 12.98 -9.72 -6.46
C TYR A 223 12.11 -10.41 -7.53
N GLU A 224 11.16 -11.24 -7.14
CA GLU A 224 10.15 -11.82 -8.03
C GLU A 224 9.27 -10.72 -8.66
N ALA A 225 8.72 -9.82 -7.83
CA ALA A 225 7.91 -8.69 -8.28
C ALA A 225 8.72 -7.73 -9.18
N MET A 226 9.96 -7.40 -8.79
CA MET A 226 10.85 -6.55 -9.58
C MET A 226 11.23 -7.18 -10.93
N GLN A 227 11.47 -8.50 -10.97
CA GLN A 227 11.76 -9.20 -12.22
C GLN A 227 10.51 -9.20 -13.13
N TYR A 228 9.32 -9.42 -12.55
CA TYR A 228 8.06 -9.34 -13.29
C TYR A 228 7.80 -7.93 -13.83
N LEU A 229 7.98 -6.90 -13.00
CA LEU A 229 7.83 -5.50 -13.39
C LEU A 229 8.71 -5.15 -14.60
N LYS A 230 9.98 -5.60 -14.58
CA LYS A 230 10.97 -5.36 -15.65
C LYS A 230 10.72 -6.14 -16.94
N THR A 231 10.07 -7.29 -16.88
CA THR A 231 9.99 -8.21 -18.03
C THR A 231 8.59 -8.38 -18.60
N ARG A 232 7.54 -8.13 -17.81
CA ARG A 232 6.14 -8.32 -18.22
C ARG A 232 5.37 -7.01 -18.35
N ASN A 233 5.95 -5.90 -17.88
CA ASN A 233 5.37 -4.56 -18.01
C ASN A 233 3.89 -4.48 -17.54
N PRO A 234 3.55 -4.88 -16.30
CA PRO A 234 2.20 -4.76 -15.78
C PRO A 234 1.78 -3.29 -15.67
N LYS A 235 0.47 -3.03 -15.75
CA LYS A 235 -0.12 -1.72 -15.44
C LYS A 235 -0.55 -1.61 -13.99
N VAL A 236 -0.87 -2.74 -13.38
CA VAL A 236 -1.23 -2.83 -11.97
C VAL A 236 -0.41 -3.93 -11.35
N LEU A 237 0.37 -3.59 -10.33
CA LEU A 237 1.19 -4.53 -9.58
C LEU A 237 0.89 -4.37 -8.09
N TYR A 238 0.56 -5.46 -7.45
CA TYR A 238 0.44 -5.55 -6.01
C TYR A 238 1.62 -6.32 -5.44
N ILE A 239 2.21 -5.81 -4.35
CA ILE A 239 3.31 -6.45 -3.62
C ILE A 239 2.98 -6.41 -2.13
N SER A 240 3.01 -7.55 -1.46
CA SER A 240 2.81 -7.66 -0.02
C SER A 240 4.04 -8.24 0.66
N TYR A 241 4.61 -7.46 1.57
CA TYR A 241 5.69 -7.86 2.45
C TYR A 241 5.12 -8.27 3.81
N GLY A 242 5.71 -9.27 4.46
CA GLY A 242 5.19 -9.88 5.69
C GLY A 242 6.11 -9.78 6.89
N GLU A 243 7.43 -9.63 6.70
CA GLU A 243 8.42 -9.74 7.78
C GLU A 243 8.18 -8.79 8.96
N THR A 244 7.53 -7.64 8.77
CA THR A 244 7.23 -6.74 9.89
C THR A 244 6.25 -7.37 10.89
N ASP A 245 5.28 -8.14 10.44
CA ASP A 245 4.35 -8.87 11.31
C ASP A 245 5.03 -10.02 12.03
N GLU A 246 5.78 -10.84 11.29
CA GLU A 246 6.46 -12.03 11.80
C GLU A 246 7.50 -11.69 12.88
N TRP A 247 8.35 -10.68 12.64
CA TRP A 247 9.32 -10.23 13.63
C TRP A 247 8.68 -9.59 14.85
N ALA A 248 7.51 -8.92 14.68
CA ALA A 248 6.75 -8.42 15.80
C ALA A 248 6.19 -9.56 16.64
N HIS A 249 5.59 -10.60 16.04
CA HIS A 249 5.12 -11.80 16.74
C HIS A 249 6.24 -12.51 17.51
N ALA A 250 7.43 -12.59 16.91
CA ALA A 250 8.62 -13.13 17.57
C ALA A 250 9.12 -12.25 18.73
N GLY A 251 8.65 -11.01 18.84
CA GLY A 251 9.14 -10.04 19.82
C GLY A 251 10.55 -9.53 19.51
N HIS A 252 10.99 -9.60 18.26
CA HIS A 252 12.32 -9.21 17.78
C HIS A 252 12.31 -7.78 17.26
N TYR A 253 12.40 -6.80 18.16
CA TYR A 253 12.23 -5.39 17.79
C TYR A 253 13.30 -4.88 16.83
N LYS A 254 14.55 -5.36 16.95
CA LYS A 254 15.61 -5.02 15.98
C LYS A 254 15.23 -5.49 14.58
N ASP A 255 14.84 -6.74 14.45
CA ASP A 255 14.54 -7.34 13.15
C ASP A 255 13.26 -6.73 12.53
N TYR A 256 12.27 -6.40 13.37
CA TYR A 256 11.10 -5.60 12.98
C TYR A 256 11.48 -4.22 12.39
N LEU A 257 12.39 -3.49 13.03
CA LEU A 257 12.87 -2.20 12.51
C LEU A 257 13.72 -2.35 11.25
N GLU A 258 14.55 -3.41 11.18
CA GLU A 258 15.34 -3.73 9.97
C GLU A 258 14.41 -4.09 8.80
N ALA A 259 13.38 -4.89 9.02
CA ALA A 259 12.37 -5.23 8.00
C ALA A 259 11.64 -3.97 7.50
N ALA A 260 11.22 -3.08 8.42
CA ALA A 260 10.60 -1.81 8.05
C ALA A 260 11.53 -0.89 7.26
N HIS A 261 12.80 -0.81 7.64
CA HIS A 261 13.80 -0.04 6.91
C HIS A 261 14.08 -0.62 5.52
N GLN A 262 14.21 -1.94 5.42
CA GLN A 262 14.43 -2.63 4.16
C GLN A 262 13.21 -2.51 3.23
N PHE A 263 12.00 -2.56 3.77
CA PHE A 263 10.76 -2.26 3.05
C PHE A 263 10.82 -0.87 2.39
N ASP A 264 11.20 0.16 3.14
CA ASP A 264 11.31 1.55 2.63
C ASP A 264 12.37 1.66 1.51
N GLU A 265 13.50 0.97 1.65
CA GLU A 265 14.53 0.89 0.61
C GLU A 265 14.01 0.17 -0.66
N TRP A 266 13.23 -0.91 -0.52
CA TRP A 266 12.63 -1.59 -1.67
C TRP A 266 11.55 -0.75 -2.35
N VAL A 267 10.75 -0.01 -1.61
CA VAL A 267 9.80 0.96 -2.18
C VAL A 267 10.54 2.02 -2.98
N LYS A 268 11.68 2.51 -2.47
CA LYS A 268 12.57 3.42 -3.20
C LYS A 268 13.10 2.81 -4.50
N ASP A 269 13.56 1.56 -4.47
CA ASP A 269 14.09 0.87 -5.65
C ASP A 269 13.03 0.67 -6.73
N ILE A 270 11.81 0.28 -6.33
CA ILE A 270 10.64 0.20 -7.22
C ILE A 270 10.38 1.58 -7.85
N TRP A 271 10.34 2.64 -7.05
CA TRP A 271 10.09 3.99 -7.53
C TRP A 271 11.17 4.51 -8.47
N HIS A 272 12.45 4.24 -8.16
CA HIS A 272 13.56 4.60 -9.05
C HIS A 272 13.46 3.89 -10.40
N PHE A 273 13.12 2.60 -10.41
CA PHE A 273 12.86 1.88 -11.66
C PHE A 273 11.71 2.53 -12.43
N ILE A 274 10.57 2.77 -11.78
CA ILE A 274 9.38 3.40 -12.36
C ILE A 274 9.75 4.76 -13.01
N GLN A 275 10.56 5.58 -12.36
CA GLN A 275 10.95 6.89 -12.88
C GLN A 275 12.07 6.82 -13.94
N SER A 276 12.73 5.68 -14.10
CA SER A 276 13.74 5.46 -15.16
C SER A 276 13.14 4.87 -16.45
N ASP A 277 11.99 4.21 -16.38
CA ASP A 277 11.39 3.50 -17.50
C ASP A 277 10.32 4.36 -18.21
N PRO A 278 10.39 4.55 -19.55
CA PRO A 278 9.46 5.40 -20.31
C PRO A 278 7.99 4.97 -20.22
N GLN A 279 7.70 3.67 -19.97
CA GLN A 279 6.33 3.20 -19.81
C GLN A 279 5.70 3.74 -18.53
N TYR A 280 6.50 3.88 -17.46
CA TYR A 280 6.03 4.17 -16.10
C TYR A 280 6.26 5.62 -15.69
N LYS A 281 7.34 6.25 -16.19
CA LYS A 281 7.78 7.58 -15.77
C LYS A 281 6.66 8.60 -15.90
N ASN A 282 6.36 9.32 -14.81
CA ASN A 282 5.31 10.34 -14.72
C ASN A 282 3.88 9.85 -15.09
N LYS A 283 3.65 8.53 -15.09
CA LYS A 283 2.37 7.89 -15.43
C LYS A 283 1.93 6.86 -14.39
N THR A 284 2.66 6.75 -13.29
CA THR A 284 2.43 5.73 -12.27
C THR A 284 2.11 6.37 -10.94
N SER A 285 1.03 5.92 -10.31
CA SER A 285 0.72 6.20 -8.91
C SER A 285 1.23 5.05 -8.04
N LEU A 286 1.72 5.41 -6.85
CA LEU A 286 2.14 4.48 -5.81
C LEU A 286 1.19 4.63 -4.62
N PHE A 287 0.66 3.50 -4.13
CA PHE A 287 -0.20 3.41 -2.95
C PHE A 287 0.43 2.44 -1.95
N ILE A 288 0.73 2.92 -0.75
CA ILE A 288 1.42 2.17 0.32
C ILE A 288 0.49 2.12 1.52
N THR A 289 0.30 0.96 2.14
CA THR A 289 -0.49 0.84 3.37
C THR A 289 -0.10 -0.41 4.17
N VAL A 290 -0.82 -0.64 5.25
CA VAL A 290 -0.78 -1.83 6.10
C VAL A 290 -2.19 -2.42 6.20
N ASP A 291 -2.28 -3.66 6.56
CA ASP A 291 -3.56 -4.38 6.69
C ASP A 291 -4.20 -4.22 8.07
N HIS A 292 -3.40 -4.15 9.13
CA HIS A 292 -3.80 -3.85 10.51
C HIS A 292 -2.66 -3.15 11.27
N GLY A 293 -2.97 -2.64 12.46
CA GLY A 293 -2.01 -2.14 13.42
C GLY A 293 -1.68 -3.16 14.50
N ARG A 294 -1.08 -2.70 15.59
CA ARG A 294 -0.70 -3.51 16.77
C ARG A 294 -0.90 -2.70 18.04
N GLY A 295 -0.90 -3.37 19.19
CA GLY A 295 -1.10 -2.72 20.48
C GLY A 295 -0.02 -1.71 20.86
N ASP A 296 -0.42 -0.70 21.63
CA ASP A 296 0.47 0.32 22.21
C ASP A 296 0.06 0.76 23.63
N GLN A 297 -1.15 0.48 24.09
CA GLN A 297 -1.60 0.84 25.43
C GLN A 297 -0.73 0.18 26.50
N ASN A 298 -0.36 -1.05 26.30
CA ASN A 298 0.71 -1.72 27.01
C ASN A 298 1.85 -2.00 26.03
N LYS A 299 3.06 -1.52 26.33
CA LYS A 299 4.21 -1.69 25.41
C LYS A 299 4.59 -3.15 25.12
N ASN A 300 4.09 -4.12 25.86
CA ASN A 300 4.24 -5.53 25.49
C ASN A 300 3.28 -5.97 24.36
N GLU A 301 2.21 -5.22 24.12
CA GLU A 301 1.20 -5.54 23.10
C GLU A 301 1.63 -5.20 21.68
N TRP A 302 2.77 -4.54 21.49
CA TRP A 302 3.33 -4.29 20.14
C TRP A 302 3.58 -5.61 19.36
N THR A 303 3.70 -6.73 20.08
CA THR A 303 3.84 -8.06 19.46
C THR A 303 2.50 -8.68 19.04
N SER A 304 1.38 -8.02 19.32
CA SER A 304 0.04 -8.59 19.19
C SER A 304 -0.91 -7.68 18.44
N HIS A 305 -1.89 -8.29 17.81
CA HIS A 305 -2.99 -7.63 17.09
C HIS A 305 -4.29 -8.45 17.28
N GLY A 306 -5.37 -8.01 16.65
CA GLY A 306 -6.67 -8.68 16.74
C GLY A 306 -7.65 -7.92 17.63
N SER A 307 -8.91 -8.36 17.65
CA SER A 307 -10.04 -7.68 18.31
C SER A 307 -9.86 -7.41 19.81
N ASP A 308 -9.02 -8.18 20.48
CA ASP A 308 -8.75 -8.03 21.91
C ASP A 308 -7.64 -7.00 22.20
N ILE A 309 -6.99 -6.46 21.17
CA ILE A 309 -5.90 -5.46 21.25
C ILE A 309 -6.44 -4.12 20.77
N ALA A 310 -6.67 -3.21 21.72
CA ALA A 310 -7.44 -1.98 21.48
C ALA A 310 -6.94 -1.14 20.30
N ASP A 311 -5.63 -1.03 20.09
CA ASP A 311 -5.01 -0.17 19.08
C ASP A 311 -4.74 -0.88 17.73
N ALA A 312 -5.06 -2.19 17.64
CA ALA A 312 -4.76 -2.99 16.44
C ALA A 312 -5.54 -2.57 15.19
N HIS A 313 -6.59 -1.75 15.33
CA HIS A 313 -7.33 -1.17 14.21
C HIS A 313 -6.63 0.08 13.61
N GLU A 314 -5.63 0.63 14.27
CA GLU A 314 -4.95 1.87 13.91
C GLU A 314 -3.92 1.63 12.82
N ILE A 315 -4.23 2.09 11.61
CA ILE A 315 -3.40 1.91 10.43
C ILE A 315 -2.96 3.26 9.83
N TRP A 316 -2.18 3.20 8.77
CA TRP A 316 -1.74 4.36 8.00
C TRP A 316 -1.66 4.03 6.52
N PHE A 317 -1.60 5.06 5.68
CA PHE A 317 -1.29 4.90 4.27
C PHE A 317 -0.57 6.11 3.69
N ALA A 318 0.07 5.90 2.56
CA ALA A 318 0.69 6.97 1.77
C ALA A 318 0.36 6.77 0.28
N VAL A 319 0.26 7.88 -0.45
CA VAL A 319 -0.03 7.87 -1.87
C VAL A 319 0.73 8.98 -2.57
N MET A 320 1.30 8.67 -3.73
CA MET A 320 1.94 9.66 -4.60
C MET A 320 1.75 9.28 -6.07
N GLY A 321 1.81 10.28 -6.94
CA GLY A 321 1.65 10.06 -8.37
C GLY A 321 1.27 11.33 -9.12
N PRO A 322 1.17 11.27 -10.47
CA PRO A 322 0.99 12.46 -11.29
C PRO A 322 -0.38 13.16 -11.12
N ASP A 323 -1.37 12.46 -10.59
CA ASP A 323 -2.71 13.00 -10.30
C ASP A 323 -2.95 13.22 -8.80
N THR A 324 -1.94 13.00 -7.95
CA THR A 324 -2.03 13.19 -6.50
C THR A 324 -1.36 14.51 -6.10
N PRO A 325 -2.06 15.46 -5.47
CA PRO A 325 -1.44 16.70 -5.00
C PRO A 325 -0.35 16.42 -3.96
N ALA A 326 0.80 17.07 -4.09
CA ALA A 326 1.89 17.00 -3.12
C ALA A 326 1.54 17.84 -1.87
N LYS A 327 0.93 17.21 -0.86
CA LYS A 327 0.52 17.85 0.40
C LYS A 327 1.36 17.41 1.61
N GLY A 328 2.20 16.39 1.44
CA GLY A 328 3.04 15.86 2.51
C GLY A 328 2.24 15.10 3.58
N GLU A 329 2.69 15.18 4.80
CA GLU A 329 1.98 14.65 5.97
C GLU A 329 0.69 15.43 6.21
N ILE A 330 -0.45 14.74 6.17
CA ILE A 330 -1.76 15.36 6.41
C ILE A 330 -1.98 15.51 7.91
N LYS A 331 -2.10 16.77 8.34
CA LYS A 331 -2.26 17.16 9.75
C LYS A 331 -3.67 17.67 10.08
N THR A 332 -4.58 17.52 9.14
CA THR A 332 -5.97 17.88 9.35
C THR A 332 -6.70 16.73 10.04
N GLU A 333 -7.48 17.03 11.07
CA GLU A 333 -8.40 16.07 11.68
C GLU A 333 -9.26 15.39 10.61
N MET A 334 -9.26 14.07 10.59
CA MET A 334 -9.97 13.27 9.61
C MET A 334 -10.18 11.85 10.10
N GLN A 335 -11.29 11.23 9.75
CA GLN A 335 -11.53 9.81 9.91
C GLN A 335 -11.60 9.14 8.54
N ILE A 336 -10.70 8.21 8.28
CA ILE A 336 -10.65 7.40 7.08
C ILE A 336 -10.75 5.92 7.50
N TYR A 337 -11.44 5.13 6.69
CA TYR A 337 -11.53 3.68 6.89
C TYR A 337 -10.89 2.92 5.74
N GLN A 338 -10.26 1.81 6.06
CA GLN A 338 -9.55 0.94 5.11
C GLN A 338 -10.43 0.51 3.92
N LYS A 339 -11.72 0.27 4.13
CA LYS A 339 -12.69 -0.03 3.06
C LYS A 339 -12.77 1.02 1.95
N GLN A 340 -12.27 2.24 2.17
CA GLN A 340 -12.24 3.29 1.15
C GLN A 340 -11.08 3.12 0.15
N PHE A 341 -10.12 2.21 0.43
CA PHE A 341 -8.92 2.04 -0.39
C PHE A 341 -9.23 1.45 -1.77
N ALA A 342 -10.12 0.46 -1.86
CA ALA A 342 -10.47 -0.16 -3.14
C ALA A 342 -10.97 0.88 -4.17
N GLN A 343 -11.94 1.72 -3.76
CA GLN A 343 -12.46 2.77 -4.64
C GLN A 343 -11.41 3.86 -4.92
N THR A 344 -10.56 4.20 -3.95
CA THR A 344 -9.45 5.14 -4.14
C THR A 344 -8.48 4.64 -5.20
N ILE A 345 -8.04 3.37 -5.12
CA ILE A 345 -7.18 2.69 -6.08
C ILE A 345 -7.80 2.71 -7.49
N ALA A 346 -9.09 2.33 -7.60
CA ALA A 346 -9.80 2.37 -8.87
C ALA A 346 -9.87 3.80 -9.45
N SER A 347 -10.16 4.79 -8.60
CA SER A 347 -10.28 6.20 -9.00
C SER A 347 -8.97 6.76 -9.54
N LEU A 348 -7.81 6.37 -8.98
CA LEU A 348 -6.49 6.75 -9.50
C LEU A 348 -6.29 6.28 -10.95
N LEU A 349 -6.92 5.17 -11.35
CA LEU A 349 -6.91 4.67 -12.73
C LEU A 349 -8.09 5.20 -13.59
N GLY A 350 -8.92 6.10 -13.05
CA GLY A 350 -10.11 6.64 -13.72
C GLY A 350 -11.27 5.68 -13.78
N LEU A 351 -11.31 4.70 -12.89
CA LEU A 351 -12.35 3.70 -12.82
C LEU A 351 -13.27 3.95 -11.61
N LYS A 352 -14.51 3.49 -11.74
CA LYS A 352 -15.44 3.39 -10.61
C LYS A 352 -15.62 1.91 -10.29
N PHE A 353 -15.08 1.49 -9.15
CA PHE A 353 -15.19 0.11 -8.69
C PHE A 353 -16.63 -0.21 -8.31
N THR A 354 -17.12 -1.31 -8.80
CA THR A 354 -18.44 -1.87 -8.47
C THR A 354 -18.29 -3.37 -8.24
N SER A 355 -19.00 -3.89 -7.27
CA SER A 355 -19.08 -5.31 -6.98
C SER A 355 -20.52 -5.71 -6.66
N GLU A 356 -20.74 -6.96 -6.27
CA GLU A 356 -22.01 -7.49 -5.80
C GLU A 356 -22.50 -6.86 -4.49
N HIS A 357 -21.61 -6.19 -3.76
CA HIS A 357 -21.91 -5.46 -2.53
C HIS A 357 -21.66 -3.95 -2.71
N PRO A 358 -22.31 -3.09 -1.92
CA PRO A 358 -22.02 -1.66 -1.92
C PRO A 358 -20.56 -1.40 -1.52
N VAL A 359 -19.80 -0.77 -2.41
CA VAL A 359 -18.41 -0.37 -2.17
C VAL A 359 -18.38 1.01 -1.53
N ALA A 360 -17.52 1.20 -0.54
CA ALA A 360 -17.33 2.51 0.10
C ALA A 360 -16.78 3.54 -0.90
N ASP A 361 -17.15 4.80 -0.72
CA ASP A 361 -16.61 5.89 -1.52
C ASP A 361 -15.10 6.05 -1.32
N GLY A 362 -14.40 6.48 -2.36
CA GLY A 362 -12.96 6.76 -2.30
C GLY A 362 -12.64 7.93 -1.39
N ILE A 363 -11.40 8.03 -0.97
CA ILE A 363 -10.90 9.07 -0.05
C ILE A 363 -10.87 10.43 -0.78
N PRO A 364 -11.52 11.48 -0.25
CA PRO A 364 -11.52 12.79 -0.88
C PRO A 364 -10.11 13.42 -0.88
N GLY A 365 -9.79 14.16 -1.95
CA GLY A 365 -8.56 14.94 -2.04
C GLY A 365 -7.28 14.15 -2.38
N ILE A 366 -7.39 12.85 -2.62
CA ILE A 366 -6.29 12.00 -3.11
C ILE A 366 -6.04 12.28 -4.60
N LYS A 367 -7.09 12.42 -5.38
CA LYS A 367 -7.03 12.72 -6.81
C LYS A 367 -7.40 14.19 -7.07
N LEU A 368 -6.67 14.82 -8.02
CA LEU A 368 -6.96 16.15 -8.57
C LEU A 368 -8.30 16.19 -9.32
#